data_038afa43a4de83cd404f7bdafe74d698
#
_entry.id   038afa43a4de83cd404f7bdafe74d698
#
_cell.length_a   1.000
_cell.length_b   1.000
_cell.length_c   1.000
_cell.angle_alpha   90.00
_cell.angle_beta   90.00
_cell.angle_gamma   90.00
#
_symmetry.space_group_name_H-M   'P 1'
#
loop_
_entity.id
_entity.type
_entity.pdbx_description
1 polymer ?
#
loop_
_entity_poly.entity_id
_entity_poly.type
_entity_poly.pdbx_seq_one_letter_code
_entity_poly.pdbx_strand_id
1 'polypeptide(L)'
;MALTGYYAWHKICVNRGILPGMQELVRRIGDDERRHMAWGTFTCRRHVAADDANWAVFETRMNELIPLALQNTDDAFALYDEIPFNFTMDEFTAYATDKGMRRLGTIGSARGRPLAEIDIDYSPVQLEDTFADEDRKSLAASA
;
A
#
# COMPACT_ATOMS: atom_id res chain seq x y z
N MET A 1 -0.77 1.22 -5.35
CA MET A 1 -2.03 1.86 -5.79
C MET A 1 -3.22 0.92 -5.60
N ALA A 2 -3.24 -0.29 -6.20
CA ALA A 2 -4.40 -1.19 -6.10
C ALA A 2 -4.86 -1.47 -4.66
N LEU A 3 -3.96 -1.92 -3.77
CA LEU A 3 -4.30 -2.20 -2.38
C LEU A 3 -4.90 -0.99 -1.64
N THR A 4 -4.39 0.22 -1.90
CA THR A 4 -4.94 1.45 -1.34
C THR A 4 -6.37 1.70 -1.81
N GLY A 5 -6.65 1.49 -3.10
CA GLY A 5 -8.01 1.56 -3.65
C GLY A 5 -8.96 0.56 -3.00
N TYR A 6 -8.52 -0.67 -2.79
CA TYR A 6 -9.33 -1.70 -2.13
C TYR A 6 -9.67 -1.33 -0.69
N TYR A 7 -8.73 -0.82 0.09
CA TYR A 7 -9.01 -0.34 1.45
C TYR A 7 -10.01 0.84 1.44
N ALA A 8 -9.86 1.79 0.52
CA ALA A 8 -10.78 2.91 0.41
C ALA A 8 -12.21 2.45 0.09
N TRP A 9 -12.39 1.58 -0.92
CA TRP A 9 -13.68 1.03 -1.27
C TRP A 9 -14.30 0.20 -0.15
N HIS A 10 -13.53 -0.66 0.50
CA HIS A 10 -14.00 -1.44 1.64
C HIS A 10 -14.51 -0.53 2.76
N LYS A 11 -13.70 0.46 3.15
CA LYS A 11 -14.06 1.45 4.18
C LYS A 11 -15.35 2.18 3.86
N ILE A 12 -15.52 2.64 2.62
CA ILE A 12 -16.74 3.33 2.18
C ILE A 12 -17.96 2.41 2.31
N CYS A 13 -17.85 1.18 1.83
CA CYS A 13 -18.94 0.22 1.86
C CYS A 13 -19.33 -0.16 3.30
N VAL A 14 -18.35 -0.39 4.17
CA VAL A 14 -18.56 -0.74 5.59
C VAL A 14 -19.21 0.42 6.35
N ASN A 15 -18.66 1.64 6.24
CA ASN A 15 -19.14 2.80 6.97
C ASN A 15 -20.59 3.18 6.58
N ARG A 16 -21.01 2.83 5.37
CA ARG A 16 -22.35 3.14 4.87
C ARG A 16 -23.33 1.97 4.94
N GLY A 17 -22.86 0.80 5.31
CA GLY A 17 -23.67 -0.42 5.37
C GLY A 17 -24.25 -0.82 4.01
N ILE A 18 -23.51 -0.56 2.92
CA ILE A 18 -23.95 -0.81 1.54
C ILE A 18 -23.12 -1.92 0.88
N LEU A 19 -23.69 -2.55 -0.14
CA LEU A 19 -23.02 -3.49 -1.04
C LEU A 19 -22.24 -4.61 -0.29
N PRO A 20 -22.86 -5.42 0.56
CA PRO A 20 -22.16 -6.43 1.37
C PRO A 20 -21.35 -7.43 0.52
N GLY A 21 -21.83 -7.77 -0.67
CA GLY A 21 -21.08 -8.62 -1.61
C GLY A 21 -19.80 -7.94 -2.12
N MET A 22 -19.82 -6.62 -2.33
CA MET A 22 -18.65 -5.86 -2.71
C MET A 22 -17.64 -5.76 -1.55
N GLN A 23 -18.13 -5.59 -0.31
CA GLN A 23 -17.26 -5.59 0.89
C GLN A 23 -16.44 -6.89 0.95
N GLU A 24 -17.11 -8.03 0.80
CA GLU A 24 -16.45 -9.35 0.86
C GLU A 24 -15.52 -9.57 -0.36
N LEU A 25 -15.92 -9.18 -1.56
CA LEU A 25 -15.09 -9.29 -2.76
C LEU A 25 -13.79 -8.47 -2.59
N VAL A 26 -13.92 -7.21 -2.21
CA VAL A 26 -12.77 -6.29 -2.07
C VAL A 26 -11.85 -6.75 -0.95
N ARG A 27 -12.40 -7.26 0.15
CA ARG A 27 -11.62 -7.84 1.24
C ARG A 27 -10.75 -9.01 0.75
N ARG A 28 -11.31 -9.95 -0.01
CA ARG A 28 -10.56 -11.11 -0.54
C ARG A 28 -9.46 -10.69 -1.50
N ILE A 29 -9.77 -9.78 -2.42
CA ILE A 29 -8.77 -9.25 -3.36
C ILE A 29 -7.66 -8.53 -2.60
N GLY A 30 -8.02 -7.70 -1.63
CA GLY A 30 -7.04 -6.96 -0.83
C GLY A 30 -6.15 -7.86 0.03
N ASP A 31 -6.69 -8.96 0.57
CA ASP A 31 -5.89 -9.95 1.29
C ASP A 31 -4.87 -10.65 0.37
N ASP A 32 -5.22 -10.82 -0.90
CA ASP A 32 -4.30 -11.37 -1.91
C ASP A 32 -3.23 -10.34 -2.31
N GLU A 33 -3.62 -9.11 -2.60
CA GLU A 33 -2.70 -8.01 -2.90
C GLU A 33 -1.73 -7.72 -1.74
N ARG A 34 -2.17 -7.88 -0.51
CA ARG A 34 -1.30 -7.75 0.66
C ARG A 34 -0.15 -8.75 0.62
N ARG A 35 -0.39 -10.00 0.21
CA ARG A 35 0.67 -11.00 0.04
C ARG A 35 1.64 -10.61 -1.09
N HIS A 36 1.12 -10.12 -2.21
CA HIS A 36 1.94 -9.63 -3.33
C HIS A 36 2.84 -8.48 -2.89
N MET A 37 2.31 -7.52 -2.14
CA MET A 37 3.08 -6.39 -1.62
C MET A 37 4.16 -6.82 -0.63
N ALA A 38 3.84 -7.75 0.28
CA ALA A 38 4.78 -8.30 1.23
C ALA A 38 5.92 -9.04 0.52
N TRP A 39 5.59 -9.86 -0.47
CA TRP A 39 6.57 -10.57 -1.29
C TRP A 39 7.47 -9.61 -2.08
N GLY A 40 6.90 -8.60 -2.72
CA GLY A 40 7.65 -7.58 -3.46
C GLY A 40 8.60 -6.81 -2.55
N THR A 41 8.15 -6.40 -1.37
CA THR A 41 8.99 -5.72 -0.37
C THR A 41 10.14 -6.63 0.10
N PHE A 42 9.86 -7.89 0.39
CA PHE A 42 10.87 -8.87 0.78
C PHE A 42 11.92 -9.07 -0.34
N THR A 43 11.47 -9.22 -1.58
CA THR A 43 12.36 -9.39 -2.74
C THR A 43 13.28 -8.18 -2.93
N CYS A 44 12.74 -6.96 -2.87
CA CYS A 44 13.55 -5.74 -2.95
C CYS A 44 14.59 -5.67 -1.82
N ARG A 45 14.23 -6.04 -0.58
CA ARG A 45 15.16 -6.11 0.55
C ARG A 45 16.32 -7.07 0.28
N ARG A 46 16.03 -8.25 -0.26
CA ARG A 46 17.08 -9.23 -0.61
C ARG A 46 18.08 -8.68 -1.63
N HIS A 47 17.58 -8.00 -2.66
CA HIS A 47 18.44 -7.38 -3.67
C HIS A 47 19.31 -6.28 -3.09
N VAL A 48 18.74 -5.42 -2.26
CA VAL A 48 19.47 -4.32 -1.60
C VAL A 48 20.52 -4.86 -0.61
N ALA A 49 20.19 -5.92 0.15
CA ALA A 49 21.15 -6.57 1.04
C ALA A 49 22.27 -7.30 0.32
N ALA A 50 21.97 -7.89 -0.84
CA ALA A 50 22.98 -8.61 -1.64
C ALA A 50 24.03 -7.67 -2.27
N ASP A 51 23.62 -6.46 -2.68
CA ASP A 51 24.50 -5.44 -3.23
C ASP A 51 23.87 -4.05 -3.01
N ASP A 52 24.56 -3.18 -2.25
CA ASP A 52 24.07 -1.83 -1.95
C ASP A 52 23.90 -0.95 -3.21
N ALA A 53 24.58 -1.27 -4.31
CA ALA A 53 24.37 -0.59 -5.60
C ALA A 53 22.93 -0.75 -6.12
N ASN A 54 22.23 -1.81 -5.75
CA ASN A 54 20.83 -2.02 -6.09
C ASN A 54 19.89 -0.98 -5.46
N TRP A 55 20.30 -0.34 -4.35
CA TRP A 55 19.53 0.76 -3.78
C TRP A 55 19.41 1.94 -4.73
N ALA A 56 20.50 2.35 -5.38
CA ALA A 56 20.48 3.45 -6.34
C ALA A 56 19.58 3.13 -7.55
N VAL A 57 19.58 1.89 -8.03
CA VAL A 57 18.67 1.43 -9.09
C VAL A 57 17.23 1.51 -8.64
N PHE A 58 16.93 1.02 -7.45
CA PHE A 58 15.59 1.04 -6.86
C PHE A 58 15.10 2.49 -6.67
N GLU A 59 15.92 3.36 -6.10
CA GLU A 59 15.59 4.78 -5.86
C GLU A 59 15.33 5.52 -7.17
N THR A 60 16.19 5.32 -8.18
CA THR A 60 15.98 5.88 -9.53
C THR A 60 14.63 5.45 -10.10
N ARG A 61 14.33 4.15 -10.02
CA ARG A 61 13.07 3.62 -10.55
C ARG A 61 11.85 4.14 -9.79
N MET A 62 11.95 4.30 -8.47
CA MET A 62 10.86 4.90 -7.68
C MET A 62 10.62 6.35 -8.07
N ASN A 63 11.68 7.14 -8.28
CA ASN A 63 11.56 8.53 -8.72
C ASN A 63 10.92 8.66 -10.11
N GLU A 64 11.10 7.69 -11.00
CA GLU A 64 10.41 7.64 -12.30
C GLU A 64 8.93 7.25 -12.16
N LEU A 65 8.61 6.30 -11.27
CA LEU A 65 7.27 5.71 -11.18
C LEU A 65 6.30 6.53 -10.31
N ILE A 66 6.78 7.23 -9.27
CA ILE A 66 5.93 8.01 -8.37
C ILE A 66 5.12 9.07 -9.12
N PRO A 67 5.74 9.92 -10.00
CA PRO A 67 4.97 10.89 -10.77
C PRO A 67 3.89 10.26 -11.66
N LEU A 68 4.19 9.12 -12.28
CA LEU A 68 3.22 8.40 -13.10
C LEU A 68 2.06 7.84 -12.28
N ALA A 69 2.35 7.36 -11.07
CA ALA A 69 1.32 6.88 -10.15
C ALA A 69 0.41 8.01 -9.66
N LEU A 70 0.97 9.19 -9.38
CA LEU A 70 0.20 10.38 -9.02
C LEU A 70 -0.66 10.85 -10.18
N GLN A 71 -0.11 10.98 -11.39
CA GLN A 71 -0.86 11.34 -12.57
C GLN A 71 -2.02 10.39 -12.84
N ASN A 72 -1.80 9.08 -12.73
CA ASN A 72 -2.86 8.08 -12.90
C ASN A 72 -3.98 8.22 -11.83
N THR A 73 -3.63 8.70 -10.63
CA THR A 73 -4.63 9.00 -9.60
C THR A 73 -5.43 10.25 -9.97
N ASP A 74 -4.76 11.32 -10.39
CA ASP A 74 -5.40 12.55 -10.85
C ASP A 74 -6.37 12.27 -12.00
N ASP A 75 -5.92 11.52 -13.00
CA ASP A 75 -6.73 11.14 -14.15
C ASP A 75 -7.96 10.32 -13.75
N ALA A 76 -7.81 9.40 -12.78
CA ALA A 76 -8.92 8.60 -12.28
C ALA A 76 -9.96 9.45 -11.53
N PHE A 77 -9.52 10.42 -10.73
CA PHE A 77 -10.42 11.33 -10.03
C PHE A 77 -11.11 12.30 -10.99
N ALA A 78 -10.43 12.74 -12.04
CA ALA A 78 -10.97 13.64 -13.06
C ALA A 78 -12.10 13.03 -13.91
N LEU A 79 -12.32 11.71 -13.84
CA LEU A 79 -13.44 11.05 -14.51
C LEU A 79 -14.81 11.36 -13.88
N TYR A 80 -14.84 11.96 -12.68
CA TYR A 80 -16.06 12.21 -11.94
C TYR A 80 -16.26 13.71 -11.69
N ASP A 81 -17.41 14.25 -12.04
CA ASP A 81 -17.81 15.63 -11.68
C ASP A 81 -17.99 15.76 -10.17
N GLU A 82 -18.54 14.72 -9.53
CA GLU A 82 -18.64 14.57 -8.09
C GLU A 82 -18.09 13.21 -7.70
N ILE A 83 -17.08 13.19 -6.83
CA ILE A 83 -16.50 11.95 -6.36
C ILE A 83 -17.51 11.21 -5.47
N PRO A 84 -17.87 9.97 -5.83
CA PRO A 84 -18.84 9.20 -5.05
C PRO A 84 -18.41 9.08 -3.58
N PHE A 85 -19.40 9.16 -2.69
CA PHE A 85 -19.24 8.90 -1.26
C PHE A 85 -18.36 9.91 -0.51
N ASN A 86 -18.17 11.12 -1.03
CA ASN A 86 -17.34 12.18 -0.44
C ASN A 86 -15.89 11.73 -0.15
N PHE A 87 -15.37 10.81 -0.95
CA PHE A 87 -14.00 10.39 -0.86
C PHE A 87 -13.10 11.43 -1.52
N THR A 88 -12.10 11.94 -0.81
CA THR A 88 -11.25 13.00 -1.35
C THR A 88 -9.94 12.44 -1.89
N MET A 89 -9.41 13.11 -2.91
CA MET A 89 -8.09 12.80 -3.46
C MET A 89 -6.98 12.98 -2.41
N ASP A 90 -7.12 13.99 -1.54
CA ASP A 90 -6.17 14.26 -0.46
C ASP A 90 -6.09 13.09 0.53
N GLU A 91 -7.24 12.55 0.95
CA GLU A 91 -7.29 11.38 1.83
C GLU A 91 -6.64 10.15 1.16
N PHE A 92 -6.92 9.93 -0.11
CA PHE A 92 -6.34 8.82 -0.87
C PHE A 92 -4.82 8.96 -0.99
N THR A 93 -4.35 10.16 -1.37
CA THR A 93 -2.93 10.45 -1.56
C THR A 93 -2.16 10.37 -0.25
N ALA A 94 -2.70 10.91 0.84
CA ALA A 94 -2.09 10.82 2.16
C ALA A 94 -1.93 9.36 2.61
N TYR A 95 -2.98 8.55 2.45
CA TYR A 95 -2.95 7.12 2.77
C TYR A 95 -1.92 6.36 1.92
N ALA A 96 -1.91 6.60 0.59
CA ALA A 96 -0.98 5.95 -0.33
C ALA A 96 0.48 6.33 -0.02
N THR A 97 0.72 7.60 0.32
CA THR A 97 2.04 8.11 0.69
C THR A 97 2.54 7.47 1.98
N ASP A 98 1.72 7.41 3.04
CA ASP A 98 2.10 6.74 4.29
C ASP A 98 2.52 5.29 4.04
N LYS A 99 1.70 4.51 3.34
CA LYS A 99 2.02 3.12 3.02
C LYS A 99 3.28 2.99 2.16
N GLY A 100 3.45 3.87 1.17
CA GLY A 100 4.65 3.91 0.32
C GLY A 100 5.92 4.19 1.13
N MET A 101 5.91 5.19 1.99
CA MET A 101 7.05 5.56 2.83
C MET A 101 7.44 4.47 3.83
N ARG A 102 6.47 3.78 4.42
CA ARG A 102 6.73 2.63 5.30
C ARG A 102 7.45 1.51 4.56
N ARG A 103 7.03 1.17 3.34
CA ARG A 103 7.69 0.14 2.50
C ARG A 103 9.09 0.56 2.09
N LEU A 104 9.27 1.81 1.66
CA LEU A 104 10.58 2.37 1.33
C LEU A 104 11.54 2.28 2.51
N GLY A 105 11.10 2.70 3.69
CA GLY A 105 11.90 2.60 4.92
C GLY A 105 12.30 1.15 5.23
N THR A 106 11.37 0.21 5.04
CA THR A 106 11.65 -1.22 5.26
C THR A 106 12.65 -1.78 4.25
N ILE A 107 12.55 -1.41 2.98
CA ILE A 107 13.51 -1.82 1.96
C ILE A 107 14.89 -1.21 2.27
N GLY A 108 14.94 0.09 2.56
CA GLY A 108 16.18 0.77 2.91
C GLY A 108 16.88 0.22 4.15
N SER A 109 16.12 -0.28 5.13
CA SER A 109 16.68 -0.90 6.34
C SER A 109 17.45 -2.20 6.10
N ALA A 110 17.36 -2.77 4.90
CA ALA A 110 18.13 -3.96 4.52
C ALA A 110 19.56 -3.64 4.02
N ARG A 111 19.88 -2.37 3.77
CA ARG A 111 21.21 -1.95 3.34
C ARG A 111 22.27 -2.33 4.35
N GLY A 112 23.34 -2.93 3.87
CA GLY A 112 24.48 -3.34 4.70
C GLY A 112 24.20 -4.50 5.67
N ARG A 113 23.01 -5.11 5.62
CA ARG A 113 22.70 -6.30 6.41
C ARG A 113 23.10 -7.57 5.67
N PRO A 114 23.53 -8.61 6.40
CA PRO A 114 23.79 -9.92 5.79
C PRO A 114 22.53 -10.50 5.12
N LEU A 115 22.67 -11.01 3.90
CA LEU A 115 21.56 -11.61 3.16
C LEU A 115 20.88 -12.74 3.96
N ALA A 116 21.66 -13.53 4.68
CA ALA A 116 21.13 -14.63 5.50
C ALA A 116 20.17 -14.14 6.63
N GLU A 117 20.36 -12.93 7.13
CA GLU A 117 19.43 -12.33 8.10
C GLU A 117 18.12 -11.88 7.41
N ILE A 118 18.23 -11.35 6.20
CA ILE A 118 17.06 -10.93 5.43
C ILE A 118 16.22 -12.14 5.00
N ASP A 119 16.84 -13.26 4.67
CA ASP A 119 16.17 -14.48 4.22
C ASP A 119 15.25 -15.10 5.30
N ILE A 120 15.49 -14.80 6.57
CA ILE A 120 14.67 -15.26 7.70
C ILE A 120 13.84 -14.14 8.36
N ASP A 121 13.93 -12.92 7.85
CA ASP A 121 13.19 -11.78 8.39
C ASP A 121 11.85 -11.60 7.65
N TYR A 122 10.79 -12.08 8.28
CA TYR A 122 9.42 -12.00 7.75
C TYR A 122 8.68 -10.70 8.12
N SER A 123 9.37 -9.69 8.63
CA SER A 123 8.76 -8.40 8.99
C SER A 123 7.99 -7.72 7.85
N PRO A 124 8.36 -7.83 6.55
CA PRO A 124 7.57 -7.29 5.46
C PRO A 124 6.13 -7.80 5.39
N VAL A 125 5.88 -9.03 5.85
CA VAL A 125 4.52 -9.59 5.91
C VAL A 125 3.66 -8.86 6.94
N GLN A 126 4.27 -8.31 7.99
CA GLN A 126 3.61 -7.61 9.07
C GLN A 126 3.38 -6.12 8.79
N LEU A 127 3.98 -5.58 7.72
CA LEU A 127 3.83 -4.16 7.35
C LEU A 127 2.45 -3.81 6.79
N GLU A 128 1.82 -4.77 6.18
CA GLU A 128 0.53 -4.56 5.55
C GLU A 128 -0.57 -4.85 6.56
N ASP A 129 -1.32 -3.81 6.92
CA ASP A 129 -2.50 -3.96 7.77
C ASP A 129 -3.52 -4.88 7.11
N THR A 130 -4.20 -5.68 7.92
CA THR A 130 -5.38 -6.43 7.45
C THR A 130 -6.58 -5.49 7.31
N PHE A 131 -7.62 -5.92 6.59
CA PHE A 131 -8.87 -5.15 6.55
C PHE A 131 -9.48 -4.98 7.94
N ALA A 132 -9.35 -5.97 8.83
CA ALA A 132 -9.78 -5.85 10.21
C ALA A 132 -8.98 -4.80 11.01
N ASP A 133 -7.71 -4.59 10.69
CA ASP A 133 -6.90 -3.51 11.29
C ASP A 133 -7.36 -2.14 10.78
N GLU A 134 -7.64 -2.01 9.48
CA GLU A 134 -8.15 -0.78 8.89
C GLU A 134 -9.53 -0.42 9.43
N ASP A 135 -10.42 -1.40 9.60
CA ASP A 135 -11.75 -1.19 10.19
C ASP A 135 -11.64 -0.70 11.64
N ARG A 136 -10.75 -1.28 12.45
CA ARG A 136 -10.51 -0.81 13.83
C ARG A 136 -9.99 0.63 13.88
N LYS A 137 -9.07 1.00 13.00
CA LYS A 137 -8.55 2.37 12.91
C LYS A 137 -9.63 3.35 12.51
N SER A 138 -10.50 2.97 11.57
CA SER A 138 -11.63 3.80 11.12
C SER A 138 -12.62 4.06 12.24
N LEU A 139 -12.97 3.04 13.02
CA LEU A 139 -13.88 3.18 14.17
C LEU A 139 -13.28 4.07 15.27
N ALA A 140 -11.99 3.94 15.54
CA ALA A 140 -11.30 4.76 16.54
C ALA A 140 -11.21 6.24 16.12
N ALA A 141 -11.14 6.54 14.83
CA ALA A 141 -11.08 7.91 14.30
C ALA A 141 -12.46 8.60 14.26
N SER A 142 -13.55 7.82 14.40
CA SER A 142 -14.94 8.30 14.35
C SER A 142 -15.55 8.52 15.74
N ALA A 143 -14.82 8.19 16.79
CA ALA A 143 -15.20 8.33 18.20
C ALA A 143 -14.56 9.55 18.83
#